data_3bf3243ed84eb0016eed97915580bd05
#
_entry.id   3bf3243ed84eb0016eed97915580bd05
#
_cell.length_a   1.000
_cell.length_b   1.000
_cell.length_c   1.000
_cell.angle_alpha   90.00
_cell.angle_beta   90.00
_cell.angle_gamma   90.00
#
_symmetry.space_group_name_H-M   'P 1'
#
loop_
_entity.id
_entity.type
_entity.pdbx_description
1 polymer ?
#
loop_
_entity_poly.entity_id
_entity_poly.type
_entity_poly.pdbx_seq_one_letter_code
_entity_poly.pdbx_strand_id
1 'polypeptide(L)' 'MGKRILLVDDEPLILKGLKYTLEQDGHETDTAVDGQEALDKFFSGVYDLVLLDVMLPKLNGF' A
#
# COMPACT_ATOMS: atom_id res chain seq x y z
N MET A 1 4.35 -12.36 14.62
CA MET A 1 3.25 -12.18 13.95
C MET A 1 3.27 -11.00 13.14
N GLY A 2 2.90 -11.08 11.96
CA GLY A 2 2.93 -10.00 11.05
C GLY A 2 1.68 -9.18 11.10
N LYS A 3 1.69 -8.08 10.41
CA LYS A 3 0.54 -7.23 10.25
C LYS A 3 0.02 -7.38 8.85
N ARG A 4 -1.24 -7.02 8.66
CA ARG A 4 -1.81 -7.04 7.33
C ARG A 4 -1.83 -5.60 6.83
N ILE A 5 -1.13 -5.36 5.74
CA ILE A 5 -0.88 -4.01 5.25
C ILE A 5 -1.40 -3.85 3.84
N LEU A 6 -2.12 -2.77 3.59
CA LEU A 6 -2.57 -2.45 2.25
C LEU A 6 -1.69 -1.32 1.74
N LEU A 7 -1.03 -1.55 0.60
CA LEU A 7 -0.16 -0.56 0.00
C LEU A 7 -0.87 0.07 -1.18
N VAL A 8 -0.92 1.37 -1.22
CA VAL A 8 -1.61 2.08 -2.29
C VAL A 8 -0.65 3.02 -2.99
N ASP A 9 -0.43 2.81 -4.27
CA ASP A 9 0.46 3.62 -5.06
C ASP A 9 0.13 3.38 -6.52
N ASP A 10 0.21 4.38 -7.35
CA ASP A 10 -0.07 4.20 -8.77
C ASP A 10 1.16 3.75 -9.54
N GLU A 11 2.28 3.49 -8.87
CA GLU A 11 3.49 2.99 -9.49
C GLU A 11 3.67 1.53 -9.14
N PRO A 12 3.38 0.60 -10.04
CA PRO A 12 3.46 -0.81 -9.70
C PRO A 12 4.85 -1.28 -9.27
N LEU A 13 5.89 -0.66 -9.81
CA LEU A 13 7.23 -1.05 -9.41
C LEU A 13 7.52 -0.70 -7.96
N ILE A 14 7.00 0.42 -7.50
CA ILE A 14 7.18 0.82 -6.12
C ILE A 14 6.41 -0.14 -5.21
N LEU A 15 5.19 -0.50 -5.61
CA LEU A 15 4.40 -1.43 -4.83
C LEU A 15 5.12 -2.76 -4.71
N LYS A 16 5.72 -3.22 -5.80
CA LYS A 16 6.39 -4.49 -5.78
C LYS A 16 7.56 -4.49 -4.82
N GLY A 17 8.32 -3.42 -4.82
CA GLY A 17 9.46 -3.30 -3.91
C GLY A 17 9.04 -3.23 -2.46
N LEU A 18 8.02 -2.44 -2.17
CA LEU A 18 7.54 -2.33 -0.81
C LEU A 18 6.94 -3.64 -0.33
N LYS A 19 6.20 -4.32 -1.18
CA LYS A 19 5.60 -5.58 -0.83
C LYS A 19 6.69 -6.58 -0.47
N TYR A 20 7.73 -6.66 -1.28
CA TYR A 20 8.80 -7.59 -1.04
C TYR A 20 9.47 -7.30 0.32
N THR A 21 9.76 -6.02 0.58
CA THR A 21 10.43 -5.64 1.81
C THR A 21 9.58 -5.97 3.02
N LEU A 22 8.29 -5.67 2.96
CA LEU A 22 7.43 -5.93 4.11
C LEU A 22 7.20 -7.41 4.33
N GLU A 23 7.14 -8.18 3.25
CA GLU A 23 6.96 -9.61 3.41
C GLU A 23 8.21 -10.27 3.99
N GLN A 24 9.37 -9.70 3.73
CA GLN A 24 10.60 -10.19 4.35
C GLN A 24 10.53 -10.02 5.87
N ASP A 25 9.81 -9.04 6.34
CA ASP A 25 9.67 -8.81 7.77
C ASP A 25 8.52 -9.61 8.37
N GLY A 26 7.87 -10.44 7.58
CA GLY A 26 6.81 -11.29 8.10
C GLY A 26 5.43 -10.71 8.01
N HIS A 27 5.24 -9.62 7.29
CA HIS A 27 3.92 -9.02 7.16
C HIS A 27 3.19 -9.56 5.94
N GLU A 28 1.87 -9.48 5.96
CA GLU A 28 1.09 -9.82 4.79
C GLU A 28 0.74 -8.52 4.11
N THR A 29 0.88 -8.46 2.80
CA THR A 29 0.62 -7.22 2.09
C THR A 29 -0.30 -7.46 0.91
N ASP A 30 -1.15 -6.46 0.65
CA ASP A 30 -1.95 -6.40 -0.56
C ASP A 30 -1.63 -5.07 -1.18
N THR A 31 -1.86 -4.93 -2.46
CA THR A 31 -1.54 -3.69 -3.16
C THR A 31 -2.76 -3.18 -3.90
N ALA A 32 -2.81 -1.88 -4.09
CA ALA A 32 -3.86 -1.23 -4.88
C ALA A 32 -3.19 -0.13 -5.67
N VAL A 33 -3.64 0.07 -6.90
CA VAL A 33 -3.00 1.04 -7.78
C VAL A 33 -3.76 2.36 -7.84
N ASP A 34 -4.92 2.42 -7.25
CA ASP A 34 -5.67 3.68 -7.19
C ASP A 34 -6.61 3.65 -6.01
N GLY A 35 -7.30 4.74 -5.78
CA GLY A 35 -8.15 4.87 -4.62
C GLY A 35 -9.35 3.96 -4.66
N GLN A 36 -9.90 3.69 -5.83
CA GLN A 36 -11.06 2.83 -5.94
C GLN A 36 -10.68 1.40 -5.56
N GLU A 37 -9.57 0.92 -6.07
CA GLU A 37 -9.12 -0.42 -5.75
C GLU A 37 -8.79 -0.51 -4.26
N ALA A 38 -8.21 0.55 -3.72
CA ALA A 38 -7.87 0.58 -2.32
C ALA A 38 -9.12 0.48 -1.45
N LEU A 39 -10.16 1.21 -1.80
CA LEU A 39 -11.39 1.15 -1.06
C LEU A 39 -12.06 -0.22 -1.16
N ASP A 40 -12.06 -0.79 -2.35
CA ASP A 40 -12.66 -2.10 -2.52
C ASP A 40 -11.95 -3.14 -1.66
N LYS A 41 -10.65 -3.09 -1.61
CA LYS A 41 -9.91 -4.04 -0.81
C LYS A 41 -10.07 -3.76 0.67
N PHE A 42 -10.07 -2.50 1.04
CA PHE A 42 -10.19 -2.13 2.43
C PHE A 42 -11.53 -2.62 2.99
N PHE A 43 -12.60 -2.45 2.24
CA PHE A 43 -13.91 -2.85 2.73
C PHE A 43 -14.15 -4.36 2.67
N SER A 44 -13.40 -5.07 1.84
CA SER A 44 -13.59 -6.50 1.75
C SER A 44 -12.59 -7.27 2.60
N GLY A 45 -11.68 -6.61 3.29
CA GLY A 45 -10.69 -7.30 4.10
C GLY A 45 -10.45 -6.55 5.38
N VAL A 46 -9.56 -7.09 6.18
CA VAL A 46 -9.19 -6.46 7.44
C VAL A 46 -7.72 -6.13 7.38
N TYR A 47 -7.39 -4.87 7.52
CA TYR A 47 -6.00 -4.43 7.46
C TYR A 47 -5.63 -3.71 8.74
N ASP A 48 -4.40 -3.95 9.18
CA ASP A 48 -3.89 -3.27 10.38
C ASP A 48 -3.35 -1.90 10.02
N LEU A 49 -2.92 -1.73 8.76
CA LEU A 49 -2.30 -0.50 8.34
C LEU A 49 -2.53 -0.28 6.86
N VAL A 50 -2.75 0.94 6.45
CA VAL A 50 -2.87 1.30 5.05
C VAL A 50 -1.79 2.33 4.77
N LEU A 51 -0.88 2.02 3.84
CA LEU A 51 0.18 2.95 3.48
C LEU A 51 -0.16 3.56 2.13
N LEU A 52 -0.31 4.87 2.11
CA LEU A 52 -0.61 5.57 0.89
C LEU A 52 0.65 6.23 0.39
N ASP A 53 0.83 6.24 -0.90
CA ASP A 53 1.95 6.93 -1.48
C ASP A 53 1.64 8.37 -1.50
N VAL A 54 2.20 9.08 -0.58
CA VAL A 54 1.95 10.44 -0.54
C VAL A 54 3.04 11.21 -0.96
N MET A 55 4.08 10.67 -1.53
CA MET A 55 5.11 11.44 -1.91
C MET A 55 4.75 12.08 -3.07
N LEU A 56 3.68 12.58 -3.19
CA LEU A 56 3.33 13.19 -4.30
C LEU A 56 4.01 14.39 -4.44
N PRO A 57 4.70 14.55 -5.37
CA PRO A 57 5.54 15.63 -5.57
C PRO A 57 4.82 16.87 -5.67
N LYS A 58 3.70 16.84 -6.08
CA LYS A 58 3.05 17.99 -6.21
C LYS A 58 2.95 18.61 -4.95
N LEU A 59 3.23 18.01 -4.02
CA LEU A 59 3.16 18.58 -2.85
C LEU A 59 3.94 19.66 -2.75
N ASN A 60 4.63 19.72 -3.36
CA ASN A 60 5.41 20.68 -3.20
C ASN A 60 5.09 21.68 -3.69
N GLY A 61 4.76 21.55 -4.13
CA GLY A 61 4.46 22.44 -4.62
C GLY A 61 4.23 23.32 -3.69
N PHE A 62 4.33 23.17 -3.17
CA PHE A 62 4.14 23.88 -2.41
C PHE A 62 4.85 24.20 -2.05
#